data_24acd01822b39734d9c49cb29b62c685
#
_entry.id   24acd01822b39734d9c49cb29b62c685
#
_cell.length_a   1.000
_cell.length_b   1.000
_cell.length_c   1.000
_cell.angle_alpha   90.00
_cell.angle_beta   90.00
_cell.angle_gamma   90.00
#
_symmetry.space_group_name_H-M   'P 1'
#
loop_
_entity.id
_entity.type
_entity.pdbx_description
1 polymer ?
#
loop_
_entity_poly.entity_id
_entity_poly.type
_entity_poly.pdbx_seq_one_letter_code
_entity_poly.pdbx_strand_id
1 'polypeptide(L)'
;TLVNYLGGGDDAAGMARVNKFCQDHGYTSTSMGRLLLADNSKGDNYTSAKDCGKFLKTIYQIDKGTATDNNDTLAGAEYMYRLLKMQTRKNKIPAQMPSEVKVANKTGELDHVENDAGIIYDTAKGIDLVVCFMSQDLNDTAAAQNTIAQDSRAIYGYYNE
;
A
#
# COMPACT_ATOMS: atom_id res chain seq x y z
N THR A 1 5.38 12.53 -12.99
CA THR A 1 6.86 12.68 -12.96
C THR A 1 7.56 11.33 -13.03
N LEU A 2 7.35 10.37 -12.09
CA LEU A 2 8.02 9.06 -12.15
C LEU A 2 7.60 8.24 -13.38
N VAL A 3 6.32 8.22 -13.71
CA VAL A 3 5.80 7.51 -14.88
C VAL A 3 6.39 8.09 -16.17
N ASN A 4 6.43 9.42 -16.29
CA ASN A 4 7.06 10.11 -17.42
C ASN A 4 8.55 9.74 -17.57
N TYR A 5 9.28 9.72 -16.46
CA TYR A 5 10.68 9.29 -16.45
C TYR A 5 10.84 7.84 -16.90
N LEU A 6 10.01 6.93 -16.39
CA LEU A 6 10.02 5.53 -16.81
C LEU A 6 9.74 5.37 -18.30
N GLY A 7 8.90 6.21 -18.89
CA GLY A 7 8.57 6.23 -20.31
C GLY A 7 9.58 6.94 -21.21
N GLY A 8 10.66 7.50 -20.64
CA GLY A 8 11.62 8.29 -21.44
C GLY A 8 11.04 9.61 -21.96
N GLY A 9 10.08 10.20 -21.23
CA GLY A 9 9.34 11.40 -21.60
C GLY A 9 7.94 11.13 -22.16
N ASP A 10 7.57 9.87 -22.36
CA ASP A 10 6.24 9.44 -22.81
C ASP A 10 5.44 8.80 -21.66
N ASP A 11 4.35 9.44 -21.26
CA ASP A 11 3.50 8.98 -20.17
C ASP A 11 2.82 7.64 -20.48
N ALA A 12 2.41 7.41 -21.73
CA ALA A 12 1.77 6.16 -22.15
C ALA A 12 2.76 4.99 -22.09
N ALA A 13 3.98 5.20 -22.58
CA ALA A 13 5.06 4.22 -22.46
C ALA A 13 5.40 3.93 -20.99
N GLY A 14 5.40 4.95 -20.14
CA GLY A 14 5.62 4.79 -18.71
C GLY A 14 4.52 3.98 -18.02
N MET A 15 3.25 4.27 -18.28
CA MET A 15 2.12 3.48 -17.78
C MET A 15 2.17 2.02 -18.28
N ALA A 16 2.52 1.80 -19.53
CA ALA A 16 2.69 0.45 -20.07
C ALA A 16 3.78 -0.35 -19.34
N ARG A 17 4.89 0.29 -18.96
CA ARG A 17 5.94 -0.36 -18.15
C ARG A 17 5.44 -0.71 -16.74
N VAL A 18 4.68 0.17 -16.09
CA VAL A 18 4.05 -0.12 -14.78
C VAL A 18 3.10 -1.32 -14.91
N ASN A 19 2.24 -1.32 -15.93
CA ASN A 19 1.30 -2.41 -16.15
C ASN A 19 2.00 -3.74 -16.45
N LYS A 20 3.06 -3.69 -17.26
CA LYS A 20 3.87 -4.88 -17.53
C LYS A 20 4.50 -5.43 -16.23
N PHE A 21 5.07 -4.57 -15.39
CA PHE A 21 5.59 -4.97 -14.09
C PHE A 21 4.51 -5.67 -13.25
N CYS A 22 3.31 -5.10 -13.18
CA CYS A 22 2.20 -5.71 -12.44
C CYS A 22 1.86 -7.10 -12.96
N GLN A 23 1.78 -7.27 -14.27
CA GLN A 23 1.51 -8.56 -14.92
C GLN A 23 2.62 -9.59 -14.65
N ASP A 24 3.87 -9.22 -14.86
CA ASP A 24 5.03 -10.10 -14.70
C ASP A 24 5.16 -10.60 -13.25
N HIS A 25 4.70 -9.80 -12.26
CA HIS A 25 4.75 -10.13 -10.83
C HIS A 25 3.43 -10.69 -10.28
N GLY A 26 2.43 -10.88 -11.15
CA GLY A 26 1.15 -11.46 -10.77
C GLY A 26 0.30 -10.56 -9.87
N TYR A 27 0.37 -9.24 -10.05
CA TYR A 27 -0.56 -8.27 -9.48
C TYR A 27 -1.72 -8.09 -10.47
N THR A 28 -2.57 -9.11 -10.54
CA THR A 28 -3.56 -9.28 -11.63
C THR A 28 -4.74 -8.32 -11.58
N SER A 29 -4.95 -7.66 -10.45
CA SER A 29 -5.99 -6.64 -10.25
C SER A 29 -5.43 -5.22 -10.20
N THR A 30 -4.14 -5.05 -10.54
CA THR A 30 -3.48 -3.75 -10.50
C THR A 30 -3.13 -3.26 -11.89
N SER A 31 -3.62 -2.07 -12.23
CA SER A 31 -3.35 -1.44 -13.52
C SER A 31 -3.37 0.08 -13.42
N MET A 32 -2.60 0.72 -14.26
CA MET A 32 -2.53 2.17 -14.40
C MET A 32 -3.14 2.57 -15.74
N GLY A 33 -4.24 3.32 -15.71
CA GLY A 33 -4.95 3.82 -16.91
C GLY A 33 -4.83 5.31 -17.09
N ARG A 34 -4.40 6.07 -16.07
CA ARG A 34 -4.22 7.53 -16.15
C ARG A 34 -3.14 8.01 -15.19
N LEU A 35 -2.64 9.20 -15.41
CA LEU A 35 -1.81 9.91 -14.44
C LEU A 35 -2.63 10.34 -13.21
N LEU A 36 -1.97 10.55 -12.09
CA LEU A 36 -2.61 11.02 -10.87
C LEU A 36 -3.34 12.34 -11.11
N LEU A 37 -4.62 12.40 -10.73
CA LEU A 37 -5.53 13.52 -10.91
C LEU A 37 -5.82 13.93 -12.37
N ALA A 38 -5.39 13.15 -13.36
CA ALA A 38 -5.85 13.35 -14.73
C ALA A 38 -7.31 12.91 -14.88
N ASP A 39 -7.95 13.40 -15.95
CA ASP A 39 -9.30 12.99 -16.33
C ASP A 39 -9.38 11.45 -16.49
N ASN A 40 -10.42 10.84 -15.95
CA ASN A 40 -10.65 9.40 -15.98
C ASN A 40 -11.61 8.91 -17.06
N SER A 41 -12.07 9.80 -17.94
CA SER A 41 -13.02 9.46 -19.02
C SER A 41 -12.51 8.37 -19.98
N LYS A 42 -11.18 8.20 -20.07
CA LYS A 42 -10.52 7.20 -20.92
C LYS A 42 -9.94 6.01 -20.17
N GLY A 43 -10.12 5.95 -18.86
CA GLY A 43 -9.61 4.89 -18.00
C GLY A 43 -9.26 5.38 -16.61
N ASP A 44 -9.15 4.45 -15.66
CA ASP A 44 -8.77 4.77 -14.29
C ASP A 44 -7.66 3.84 -13.80
N ASN A 45 -7.16 4.10 -12.60
CA ASN A 45 -6.18 3.28 -11.91
C ASN A 45 -6.92 2.30 -11.01
N TYR A 46 -6.56 1.03 -11.08
CA TYR A 46 -7.16 -0.04 -10.29
C TYR A 46 -6.12 -0.78 -9.47
N THR A 47 -6.51 -1.27 -8.32
CA THR A 47 -5.75 -2.22 -7.51
C THR A 47 -6.71 -3.03 -6.63
N SER A 48 -6.16 -3.94 -5.84
CA SER A 48 -6.91 -4.72 -4.86
C SER A 48 -6.15 -4.81 -3.53
N ALA A 49 -6.87 -5.06 -2.44
CA ALA A 49 -6.26 -5.32 -1.14
C ALA A 49 -5.29 -6.52 -1.21
N LYS A 50 -5.61 -7.54 -2.03
CA LYS A 50 -4.75 -8.69 -2.26
C LYS A 50 -3.43 -8.32 -2.92
N ASP A 51 -3.45 -7.52 -3.98
CA ASP A 51 -2.23 -7.12 -4.69
C ASP A 51 -1.36 -6.19 -3.84
N CYS A 52 -1.96 -5.21 -3.16
CA CYS A 52 -1.25 -4.37 -2.21
C CYS A 52 -0.64 -5.16 -1.07
N GLY A 53 -1.38 -6.11 -0.50
CA GLY A 53 -0.88 -6.99 0.56
C GLY A 53 0.28 -7.87 0.09
N LYS A 54 0.19 -8.44 -1.11
CA LYS A 54 1.28 -9.21 -1.72
C LYS A 54 2.54 -8.36 -1.90
N PHE A 55 2.39 -7.13 -2.39
CA PHE A 55 3.50 -6.21 -2.60
C PHE A 55 4.18 -5.82 -1.28
N LEU A 56 3.39 -5.43 -0.27
CA LEU A 56 3.91 -5.08 1.06
C LEU A 56 4.58 -6.26 1.75
N LYS A 57 4.01 -7.48 1.64
CA LYS A 57 4.62 -8.70 2.15
C LYS A 57 5.99 -8.94 1.53
N THR A 58 6.11 -8.76 0.21
CA THR A 58 7.38 -8.95 -0.50
C THR A 58 8.43 -7.93 -0.06
N ILE A 59 8.07 -6.64 0.03
CA ILE A 59 8.95 -5.60 0.59
C ILE A 59 9.44 -5.98 1.98
N TYR A 60 8.53 -6.40 2.86
CA TYR A 60 8.86 -6.78 4.23
C TYR A 60 9.79 -7.98 4.29
N GLN A 61 9.50 -9.03 3.52
CA GLN A 61 10.30 -10.26 3.50
C GLN A 61 11.73 -10.00 3.00
N ILE A 62 11.90 -9.12 2.02
CA ILE A 62 13.23 -8.72 1.53
C ILE A 62 13.97 -7.92 2.61
N ASP A 63 13.32 -6.93 3.25
CA ASP A 63 13.92 -6.15 4.36
C ASP A 63 14.37 -7.05 5.51
N LYS A 64 13.63 -8.13 5.78
CA LYS A 64 13.98 -9.11 6.83
C LYS A 64 14.95 -10.21 6.39
N GLY A 65 15.38 -10.24 5.14
CA GLY A 65 16.25 -11.28 4.61
C GLY A 65 15.58 -12.67 4.54
N THR A 66 14.24 -12.74 4.59
CA THR A 66 13.47 -13.98 4.49
C THR A 66 13.01 -14.30 3.06
N ALA A 67 13.22 -13.37 2.15
CA ALA A 67 13.08 -13.57 0.71
C ALA A 67 14.25 -12.90 0.00
N THR A 68 14.65 -13.46 -1.12
CA THR A 68 15.67 -12.86 -2.00
C THR A 68 14.96 -12.02 -3.05
N ASP A 69 15.53 -10.86 -3.34
CA ASP A 69 15.18 -10.08 -4.52
C ASP A 69 15.86 -10.73 -5.73
N ASN A 70 15.18 -11.70 -6.34
CA ASN A 70 15.79 -12.52 -7.37
C ASN A 70 15.87 -11.86 -8.76
N ASN A 71 15.28 -10.66 -8.96
CA ASN A 71 15.03 -10.20 -10.31
C ASN A 71 15.06 -8.69 -10.51
N ASP A 72 15.81 -7.92 -9.80
CA ASP A 72 15.80 -6.45 -9.91
C ASP A 72 14.42 -5.81 -9.61
N THR A 73 13.47 -6.61 -9.14
CA THR A 73 12.05 -6.27 -9.14
C THR A 73 11.62 -5.48 -7.92
N LEU A 74 12.39 -5.58 -6.86
CA LEU A 74 12.22 -4.77 -5.66
C LEU A 74 13.58 -4.26 -5.17
N ALA A 75 14.47 -3.95 -6.10
CA ALA A 75 15.68 -3.22 -5.79
C ALA A 75 15.30 -1.97 -4.96
N GLY A 76 15.83 -1.88 -3.76
CA GLY A 76 15.46 -0.81 -2.82
C GLY A 76 14.25 -1.13 -1.94
N ALA A 77 13.86 -2.41 -1.75
CA ALA A 77 12.79 -2.80 -0.82
C ALA A 77 13.03 -2.27 0.61
N GLU A 78 14.25 -2.32 1.10
CA GLU A 78 14.63 -1.70 2.39
C GLU A 78 14.36 -0.18 2.40
N TYR A 79 14.65 0.50 1.30
CA TYR A 79 14.37 1.93 1.16
C TYR A 79 12.87 2.20 1.13
N MET A 80 12.10 1.40 0.37
CA MET A 80 10.63 1.51 0.33
C MET A 80 10.02 1.28 1.73
N TYR A 81 10.47 0.26 2.45
CA TYR A 81 10.00 -0.02 3.80
C TYR A 81 10.35 1.12 4.77
N ARG A 82 11.54 1.70 4.65
CA ARG A 82 11.92 2.88 5.42
C ARG A 82 11.00 4.08 5.15
N LEU A 83 10.65 4.33 3.89
CA LEU A 83 9.71 5.40 3.54
C LEU A 83 8.31 5.15 4.11
N LEU A 84 7.81 3.91 4.07
CA LEU A 84 6.54 3.54 4.68
C LEU A 84 6.54 3.78 6.20
N LYS A 85 7.65 3.52 6.88
CA LYS A 85 7.82 3.81 8.32
C LYS A 85 7.82 5.31 8.64
N MET A 86 8.23 6.16 7.71
CA MET A 86 8.30 7.61 7.87
C MET A 86 6.99 8.32 7.53
N GLN A 87 5.96 7.61 7.11
CA GLN A 87 4.65 8.15 6.77
C GLN A 87 4.04 8.91 7.95
N THR A 88 3.52 10.12 7.70
CA THR A 88 3.07 11.06 8.75
C THR A 88 1.56 11.10 8.96
N ARG A 89 0.76 10.62 8.00
CA ARG A 89 -0.70 10.54 8.15
C ARG A 89 -1.07 9.36 9.05
N LYS A 90 -1.68 9.65 10.21
CA LYS A 90 -1.92 8.68 11.28
C LYS A 90 -3.40 8.45 11.58
N ASN A 91 -4.29 8.88 10.70
CA ASN A 91 -5.73 8.89 10.92
C ASN A 91 -6.47 7.58 10.56
N LYS A 92 -5.76 6.55 10.10
CA LYS A 92 -6.34 5.24 9.70
C LYS A 92 -5.67 4.09 10.48
N ILE A 93 -4.95 3.17 9.84
CA ILE A 93 -4.31 2.02 10.51
C ILE A 93 -3.59 2.42 11.81
N PRO A 94 -2.77 3.49 11.87
CA PRO A 94 -2.05 3.83 13.09
C PRO A 94 -2.92 4.45 14.20
N ALA A 95 -4.13 4.96 13.88
CA ALA A 95 -4.84 5.91 14.74
C ALA A 95 -5.18 5.37 16.14
N GLN A 96 -5.49 4.08 16.25
CA GLN A 96 -5.87 3.45 17.52
C GLN A 96 -4.89 2.37 17.99
N MET A 97 -3.69 2.32 17.38
CA MET A 97 -2.66 1.41 17.84
C MET A 97 -2.07 1.87 19.19
N PRO A 98 -1.69 0.92 20.07
CA PRO A 98 -0.88 1.24 21.25
C PRO A 98 0.42 1.94 20.85
N SER A 99 0.95 2.78 21.71
CA SER A 99 2.11 3.65 21.43
C SER A 99 3.40 2.88 21.08
N GLU A 100 3.54 1.67 21.64
CA GLU A 100 4.65 0.75 21.38
C GLU A 100 4.57 0.07 20.00
N VAL A 101 3.36 -0.08 19.46
CA VAL A 101 3.13 -0.70 18.15
C VAL A 101 3.46 0.28 17.04
N LYS A 102 4.20 -0.16 16.07
CA LYS A 102 4.61 0.65 14.93
C LYS A 102 3.86 0.24 13.67
N VAL A 103 3.69 1.20 12.78
CA VAL A 103 3.00 0.98 11.50
C VAL A 103 3.82 1.61 10.37
N ALA A 104 4.05 0.82 9.35
CA ALA A 104 4.62 1.26 8.08
C ALA A 104 3.51 1.19 7.03
N ASN A 105 2.96 2.32 6.58
CA ASN A 105 1.76 2.34 5.75
C ASN A 105 1.80 3.39 4.64
N LYS A 106 0.90 3.21 3.66
CA LYS A 106 0.60 4.18 2.61
C LYS A 106 -0.90 4.38 2.52
N THR A 107 -1.34 5.60 2.77
CA THR A 107 -2.73 6.02 2.63
C THR A 107 -3.09 6.36 1.18
N GLY A 108 -4.37 6.23 0.82
CA GLY A 108 -4.95 6.73 -0.42
C GLY A 108 -6.27 7.42 -0.11
N GLU A 109 -6.47 8.61 -0.66
CA GLU A 109 -7.63 9.45 -0.39
C GLU A 109 -8.06 10.14 -1.69
N LEU A 110 -9.32 10.00 -2.04
CA LEU A 110 -10.02 10.75 -3.08
C LEU A 110 -11.44 11.06 -2.57
N ASP A 111 -12.18 11.85 -3.31
CA ASP A 111 -13.61 12.02 -3.03
C ASP A 111 -14.29 10.64 -2.98
N HIS A 112 -15.00 10.36 -1.90
CA HIS A 112 -15.69 9.08 -1.67
C HIS A 112 -14.79 7.82 -1.60
N VAL A 113 -13.45 7.98 -1.39
CA VAL A 113 -12.49 6.87 -1.30
C VAL A 113 -11.55 7.06 -0.12
N GLU A 114 -11.46 6.04 0.73
CA GLU A 114 -10.50 5.98 1.84
C GLU A 114 -9.80 4.64 1.85
N ASN A 115 -8.51 4.65 1.58
CA ASN A 115 -7.68 3.46 1.54
C ASN A 115 -6.50 3.59 2.49
N ASP A 116 -6.07 2.47 3.06
CA ASP A 116 -4.79 2.38 3.76
C ASP A 116 -4.25 0.94 3.67
N ALA A 117 -2.99 0.81 3.35
CA ALA A 117 -2.31 -0.46 3.25
C ALA A 117 -0.98 -0.38 4.02
N GLY A 118 -0.73 -1.34 4.90
CA GLY A 118 0.43 -1.23 5.78
C GLY A 118 0.85 -2.52 6.45
N ILE A 119 1.94 -2.40 7.18
CA ILE A 119 2.54 -3.43 8.01
C ILE A 119 2.47 -2.93 9.45
N ILE A 120 1.71 -3.62 10.30
CA ILE A 120 1.69 -3.42 11.74
C ILE A 120 2.78 -4.32 12.32
N TYR A 121 3.68 -3.76 13.12
CA TYR A 121 4.74 -4.55 13.74
C TYR A 121 4.97 -4.18 15.19
N ASP A 122 5.11 -5.23 16.02
CA ASP A 122 5.46 -5.15 17.43
C ASP A 122 6.65 -6.06 17.69
N THR A 123 7.84 -5.47 17.70
CA THR A 123 9.09 -6.20 17.84
C THR A 123 9.20 -6.91 19.20
N ALA A 124 8.60 -6.35 20.25
CA ALA A 124 8.64 -6.93 21.60
C ALA A 124 7.82 -8.23 21.67
N LYS A 125 6.78 -8.35 20.86
CA LYS A 125 5.87 -9.50 20.84
C LYS A 125 6.06 -10.41 19.63
N GLY A 126 6.94 -10.04 18.69
CA GLY A 126 7.17 -10.78 17.46
C GLY A 126 5.95 -10.80 16.53
N ILE A 127 5.14 -9.75 16.57
CA ILE A 127 3.93 -9.63 15.73
C ILE A 127 4.27 -8.79 14.51
N ASP A 128 4.02 -9.35 13.33
CA ASP A 128 4.16 -8.68 12.04
C ASP A 128 2.95 -9.02 11.16
N LEU A 129 2.09 -8.03 10.91
CA LEU A 129 0.83 -8.20 10.19
C LEU A 129 0.79 -7.28 8.97
N VAL A 130 0.49 -7.82 7.80
CA VAL A 130 0.16 -7.02 6.63
C VAL A 130 -1.35 -6.85 6.57
N VAL A 131 -1.83 -5.60 6.54
CA VAL A 131 -3.24 -5.25 6.48
C VAL A 131 -3.49 -4.26 5.34
N CYS A 132 -4.60 -4.45 4.64
CA CYS A 132 -4.99 -3.59 3.53
C CYS A 132 -6.49 -3.32 3.56
N PHE A 133 -6.86 -2.06 3.59
CA PHE A 133 -8.23 -1.59 3.56
C PHE A 133 -8.45 -0.79 2.28
N MET A 134 -9.47 -1.18 1.52
CA MET A 134 -9.88 -0.50 0.29
C MET A 134 -11.36 -0.22 0.38
N SER A 135 -11.74 1.02 0.11
CA SER A 135 -13.14 1.44 0.13
C SER A 135 -13.42 2.43 -1.00
N GLN A 136 -14.65 2.45 -1.46
CA GLN A 136 -15.14 3.34 -2.50
C GLN A 136 -16.62 3.65 -2.26
N ASP A 137 -17.14 4.63 -2.99
CA ASP A 137 -18.54 5.07 -2.94
C ASP A 137 -18.99 5.48 -1.52
N LEU A 138 -18.09 6.06 -0.75
CA LEU A 138 -18.33 6.48 0.62
C LEU A 138 -19.18 7.73 0.69
N ASN A 139 -20.18 7.73 1.58
CA ASN A 139 -20.92 8.93 1.93
C ASN A 139 -20.28 9.71 3.08
N ASP A 140 -19.48 9.02 3.92
CA ASP A 140 -18.79 9.61 5.08
C ASP A 140 -17.36 9.06 5.16
N THR A 141 -16.42 9.85 4.70
CA THR A 141 -14.99 9.50 4.71
C THR A 141 -14.42 9.48 6.13
N ALA A 142 -14.92 10.32 7.04
CA ALA A 142 -14.46 10.33 8.43
C ALA A 142 -14.88 9.05 9.16
N ALA A 143 -16.11 8.58 8.95
CA ALA A 143 -16.56 7.29 9.47
C ALA A 143 -15.72 6.13 8.92
N ALA A 144 -15.39 6.15 7.62
CA ALA A 144 -14.55 5.13 7.00
C ALA A 144 -13.12 5.11 7.59
N GLN A 145 -12.51 6.28 7.82
CA GLN A 145 -11.21 6.38 8.49
C GLN A 145 -11.25 5.77 9.89
N ASN A 146 -12.30 6.08 10.67
CA ASN A 146 -12.47 5.52 12.01
C ASN A 146 -12.69 3.99 11.97
N THR A 147 -13.44 3.48 11.01
CA THR A 147 -13.64 2.04 10.81
C THR A 147 -12.30 1.35 10.53
N ILE A 148 -11.48 1.88 9.61
CA ILE A 148 -10.14 1.36 9.34
C ILE A 148 -9.30 1.31 10.62
N ALA A 149 -9.37 2.36 11.44
CA ALA A 149 -8.61 2.42 12.70
C ALA A 149 -9.09 1.36 13.71
N GLN A 150 -10.41 1.19 13.86
CA GLN A 150 -11.01 0.21 14.77
C GLN A 150 -10.71 -1.23 14.34
N ASP A 151 -10.90 -1.54 13.05
CA ASP A 151 -10.64 -2.87 12.50
C ASP A 151 -9.15 -3.22 12.61
N SER A 152 -8.26 -2.26 12.35
CA SER A 152 -6.82 -2.46 12.53
C SER A 152 -6.47 -2.78 13.97
N ARG A 153 -7.09 -2.07 14.93
CA ARG A 153 -6.92 -2.32 16.37
C ARG A 153 -7.44 -3.69 16.78
N ALA A 154 -8.61 -4.10 16.24
CA ALA A 154 -9.20 -5.40 16.52
C ALA A 154 -8.34 -6.54 15.96
N ILE A 155 -7.86 -6.42 14.71
CA ILE A 155 -6.93 -7.39 14.10
C ILE A 155 -5.66 -7.54 14.94
N TYR A 156 -5.02 -6.43 15.31
CA TYR A 156 -3.84 -6.49 16.18
C TYR A 156 -4.15 -7.14 17.53
N GLY A 157 -5.29 -6.82 18.14
CA GLY A 157 -5.75 -7.42 19.40
C GLY A 157 -5.86 -8.93 19.31
N TYR A 158 -6.48 -9.45 18.25
CA TYR A 158 -6.63 -10.90 18.02
C TYR A 158 -5.30 -11.66 17.96
N TYR A 159 -4.28 -11.08 17.36
CA TYR A 159 -2.94 -11.71 17.27
C TYR A 159 -2.05 -11.44 18.50
N ASN A 160 -2.53 -10.65 19.45
CA ASN A 160 -1.83 -10.27 20.66
C ASN A 160 -2.35 -11.00 21.92
N GLU A 161 -3.36 -11.84 21.78
CA GLU A 161 -3.84 -12.73 22.83
C GLU A 161 -2.95 -13.99 22.90
#